data_7843fedc83864ff1eb1d6c0a8dc31d62
#
_entry.id   7843fedc83864ff1eb1d6c0a8dc31d62
#
_cell.length_a   1.000
_cell.length_b   1.000
_cell.length_c   1.000
_cell.angle_alpha   90.00
_cell.angle_beta   90.00
_cell.angle_gamma   90.00
#
_symmetry.space_group_name_H-M   'P 1'
#
loop_
_entity.id
_entity.type
_entity.pdbx_description
1 polymer ?
#
loop_
_entity_poly.entity_id
_entity_poly.type
_entity_poly.pdbx_seq_one_letter_code
_entity_poly.pdbx_strand_id
1 'polypeptide(L)'
;MMKFISWNVNGLRACVGKEFEQQFKQLDADFFCLQETKMQQGQLDLSFDGYESYWNYAEKKGYSGTAIYTKHKPLGVSYGMGIEEHDHEGRIITLEYEDFYLV
;
A
#
# COMPACT_ATOMS: atom_id res chain seq x y z
N MET A 1 -12.77 -8.42 -15.15
CA MET A 1 -12.08 -7.11 -15.19
C MET A 1 -11.49 -6.82 -13.83
N MET A 2 -10.22 -6.40 -13.78
CA MET A 2 -9.57 -6.04 -12.53
C MET A 2 -9.96 -4.64 -12.09
N LYS A 3 -10.14 -4.47 -10.79
CA LYS A 3 -10.50 -3.19 -10.19
C LYS A 3 -9.32 -2.66 -9.39
N PHE A 4 -8.89 -1.45 -9.71
CA PHE A 4 -7.79 -0.76 -9.06
C PHE A 4 -8.32 0.46 -8.32
N ILE A 5 -7.95 0.61 -7.06
CA ILE A 5 -8.31 1.76 -6.23
C ILE A 5 -7.03 2.41 -5.74
N SER A 6 -6.98 3.72 -5.78
CA SER A 6 -5.88 4.52 -5.23
C SER A 6 -6.46 5.55 -4.26
N TRP A 7 -5.92 5.61 -3.06
CA TRP A 7 -6.44 6.47 -2.00
C TRP A 7 -5.31 7.11 -1.21
N ASN A 8 -5.22 8.43 -1.24
CA ASN A 8 -4.32 9.17 -0.36
C ASN A 8 -5.02 9.32 0.99
N VAL A 9 -4.56 8.56 1.98
CA VAL A 9 -5.22 8.50 3.29
C VAL A 9 -4.78 9.59 4.25
N ASN A 10 -3.72 10.32 3.93
CA ASN A 10 -3.18 11.41 4.74
C ASN A 10 -3.04 11.01 6.22
N GLY A 11 -2.35 9.90 6.45
CA GLY A 11 -2.18 9.33 7.77
C GLY A 11 -3.17 8.18 8.01
N LEU A 12 -2.70 6.95 7.81
CA LEU A 12 -3.57 5.78 7.89
C LEU A 12 -4.13 5.57 9.30
N ARG A 13 -3.33 5.80 10.34
CA ARG A 13 -3.78 5.59 11.72
C ARG A 13 -4.96 6.49 12.09
N ALA A 14 -4.99 7.71 11.54
CA ALA A 14 -6.10 8.62 11.74
C ALA A 14 -7.31 8.27 10.88
N CYS A 15 -7.09 7.66 9.73
CA CYS A 15 -8.13 7.28 8.78
C CYS A 15 -8.82 5.96 9.16
N VAL A 16 -8.05 5.02 9.72
CA VAL A 16 -8.55 3.68 10.01
C VAL A 16 -9.60 3.71 11.10
N GLY A 17 -10.69 3.02 10.82
CA GLY A 17 -11.78 2.84 11.73
C GLY A 17 -12.82 1.97 11.03
N LYS A 18 -13.98 1.85 11.67
CA LYS A 18 -15.05 1.01 11.16
C LYS A 18 -15.47 1.41 9.74
N GLU A 19 -15.50 2.70 9.47
CA GLU A 19 -15.91 3.23 8.18
C GLU A 19 -14.90 2.87 7.07
N PHE A 20 -13.61 2.99 7.36
CA PHE A 20 -12.55 2.60 6.43
C PHE A 20 -12.67 1.11 6.06
N GLU A 21 -12.82 0.25 7.06
CA GLU A 21 -12.95 -1.19 6.84
C GLU A 21 -14.19 -1.54 6.01
N GLN A 22 -15.30 -0.87 6.29
CA GLN A 22 -16.53 -1.06 5.53
C GLN A 22 -16.35 -0.67 4.07
N GLN A 23 -15.74 0.48 3.81
CA GLN A 23 -15.49 0.95 2.45
C GLN A 23 -14.52 0.02 1.72
N PHE A 24 -13.48 -0.43 2.39
CA PHE A 24 -12.51 -1.36 1.81
C PHE A 24 -13.22 -2.64 1.33
N LYS A 25 -14.06 -3.21 2.18
CA LYS A 25 -14.79 -4.45 1.85
C LYS A 25 -15.82 -4.22 0.76
N GLN A 26 -16.54 -3.11 0.79
CA GLN A 26 -17.56 -2.80 -0.22
C GLN A 26 -16.98 -2.60 -1.60
N LEU A 27 -15.83 -1.96 -1.69
CA LEU A 27 -15.16 -1.72 -2.97
C LEU A 27 -14.64 -3.00 -3.60
N ASP A 28 -14.26 -3.97 -2.79
CA ASP A 28 -13.81 -5.29 -3.25
C ASP A 28 -12.82 -5.21 -4.42
N ALA A 29 -11.83 -4.34 -4.29
CA ALA A 29 -10.87 -4.10 -5.35
C ALA A 29 -9.86 -5.25 -5.45
N ASP A 30 -9.36 -5.50 -6.65
CA ASP A 30 -8.24 -6.42 -6.86
C ASP A 30 -6.94 -5.84 -6.31
N PHE A 31 -6.76 -4.54 -6.48
CA PHE A 31 -5.61 -3.80 -5.96
C PHE A 31 -6.09 -2.55 -5.26
N PHE A 32 -5.64 -2.37 -4.03
CA PHE A 32 -5.98 -1.20 -3.23
C PHE A 32 -4.68 -0.53 -2.80
N CYS A 33 -4.39 0.62 -3.39
CA CYS A 33 -3.14 1.34 -3.19
C CYS A 33 -3.37 2.53 -2.27
N LEU A 34 -2.58 2.63 -1.21
CA LEU A 34 -2.66 3.71 -0.23
C LEU A 34 -1.42 4.58 -0.31
N GLN A 35 -1.61 5.90 -0.32
CA GLN A 35 -0.52 6.86 -0.29
C GLN A 35 -0.58 7.67 1.01
N GLU A 36 0.57 8.19 1.43
CA GLU A 36 0.74 8.97 2.65
C GLU A 36 0.20 8.25 3.88
N THR A 37 0.62 6.99 4.06
CA THR A 37 0.23 6.20 5.23
C THR A 37 0.77 6.80 6.52
N LYS A 38 1.92 7.48 6.47
CA LYS A 38 2.59 8.13 7.60
C LYS A 38 2.85 7.17 8.76
N MET A 39 3.10 5.92 8.44
CA MET A 39 3.30 4.85 9.42
C MET A 39 4.73 4.33 9.38
N GLN A 40 5.14 3.76 10.50
CA GLN A 40 6.35 2.96 10.61
C GLN A 40 5.97 1.52 10.85
N GLN A 41 6.90 0.62 10.58
CA GLN A 41 6.68 -0.80 10.78
C GLN A 41 6.24 -1.08 12.22
N GLY A 42 5.19 -1.88 12.36
CA GLY A 42 4.70 -2.31 13.68
C GLY A 42 3.78 -1.33 14.39
N GLN A 43 3.48 -0.16 13.80
CA GLN A 43 2.57 0.80 14.41
C GLN A 43 1.10 0.41 14.31
N LEU A 44 0.75 -0.34 13.28
CA LEU A 44 -0.63 -0.79 13.06
C LEU A 44 -0.60 -2.10 12.31
N ASP A 45 -1.37 -3.07 12.80
CA ASP A 45 -1.57 -4.33 12.11
C ASP A 45 -2.96 -4.30 11.47
N LEU A 46 -2.99 -4.06 10.17
CA LEU A 46 -4.23 -3.98 9.39
C LEU A 46 -4.19 -5.01 8.28
N SER A 47 -4.94 -6.08 8.46
CA SER A 47 -5.01 -7.15 7.46
C SER A 47 -6.47 -7.45 7.11
N PHE A 48 -6.69 -7.92 5.87
CA PHE A 48 -8.00 -8.29 5.37
C PHE A 48 -7.94 -9.67 4.73
N ASP A 49 -8.95 -10.48 4.97
CA ASP A 49 -9.05 -11.82 4.41
C ASP A 49 -9.02 -11.78 2.88
N GLY A 50 -8.19 -12.64 2.30
CA GLY A 50 -8.05 -12.72 0.85
C GLY A 50 -7.09 -11.72 0.23
N TYR A 51 -6.45 -10.89 1.05
CA TYR A 51 -5.48 -9.89 0.59
C TYR A 51 -4.10 -10.14 1.18
N GLU A 52 -3.08 -9.92 0.36
CA GLU A 52 -1.71 -9.74 0.82
C GLU A 52 -1.40 -8.25 0.80
N SER A 53 -0.55 -7.79 1.70
CA SER A 53 -0.19 -6.37 1.76
C SER A 53 1.32 -6.20 1.67
N TYR A 54 1.72 -5.12 1.00
CA TYR A 54 3.11 -4.73 0.81
C TYR A 54 3.25 -3.27 1.20
N TRP A 55 4.24 -2.98 2.05
CA TRP A 55 4.40 -1.67 2.67
C TRP A 55 5.78 -1.12 2.39
N ASN A 56 5.84 0.16 2.08
CA ASN A 56 7.11 0.89 1.99
C ASN A 56 7.02 2.09 2.93
N TYR A 57 7.84 2.09 3.97
CA TYR A 57 7.82 3.11 5.00
C TYR A 57 8.89 4.15 4.74
N ALA A 58 8.59 5.44 5.01
CA ALA A 58 9.60 6.48 4.99
C ALA A 58 10.55 6.30 6.19
N GLU A 59 11.80 6.70 6.02
CA GLU A 59 12.74 6.70 7.12
C GLU A 59 12.36 7.72 8.18
N LYS A 60 11.83 8.86 7.74
CA LYS A 60 11.35 9.89 8.63
C LYS A 60 9.99 9.51 9.21
N LYS A 61 9.91 9.52 10.54
CA LYS A 61 8.72 9.15 11.27
C LYS A 61 7.55 10.10 10.98
N GLY A 62 6.36 9.55 10.75
CA GLY A 62 5.15 10.33 10.49
C GLY A 62 5.11 11.02 9.14
N TYR A 63 5.89 10.53 8.17
CA TYR A 63 6.04 11.16 6.86
C TYR A 63 5.82 10.13 5.74
N SER A 64 5.12 10.56 4.68
CA SER A 64 4.92 9.79 3.45
C SER A 64 4.51 8.32 3.71
N GLY A 65 5.08 7.36 2.97
CA GLY A 65 4.76 5.94 3.08
C GLY A 65 3.66 5.49 2.13
N THR A 66 3.80 4.29 1.59
CA THR A 66 2.83 3.70 0.67
C THR A 66 2.53 2.26 1.07
N ALA A 67 1.36 1.77 0.66
CA ALA A 67 0.97 0.38 0.83
C ALA A 67 0.14 -0.09 -0.34
N ILE A 68 0.24 -1.38 -0.66
CA ILE A 68 -0.61 -2.02 -1.65
C ILE A 68 -1.23 -3.27 -1.03
N TYR A 69 -2.55 -3.35 -1.09
CA TYR A 69 -3.29 -4.57 -0.77
C TYR A 69 -3.72 -5.22 -2.08
N THR A 70 -3.45 -6.50 -2.23
CA THR A 70 -3.76 -7.23 -3.47
C THR A 70 -4.37 -8.59 -3.20
N LYS A 71 -5.34 -8.99 -4.02
CA LYS A 71 -5.88 -10.35 -4.04
C LYS A 71 -4.99 -11.30 -4.83
N HIS A 72 -4.05 -10.77 -5.62
CA HIS A 72 -3.24 -11.54 -6.55
C HIS A 72 -1.79 -11.57 -6.09
N LYS A 73 -1.23 -12.76 -5.90
CA LYS A 73 0.15 -12.91 -5.48
C LYS A 73 1.10 -12.47 -6.61
N PRO A 74 1.96 -11.49 -6.41
CA PRO A 74 2.90 -11.07 -7.45
C PRO A 74 4.03 -12.08 -7.63
N LEU A 75 4.64 -12.05 -8.83
CA LEU A 75 5.85 -12.84 -9.12
C LEU A 75 7.06 -12.26 -8.41
N GLY A 76 7.07 -10.97 -8.19
CA GLY A 76 8.14 -10.27 -7.48
C GLY A 76 7.67 -8.95 -6.94
N VAL A 77 8.38 -8.46 -5.94
CA VAL A 77 8.11 -7.16 -5.30
C VAL A 77 9.41 -6.39 -5.20
N SER A 78 9.40 -5.12 -5.56
CA SER A 78 10.53 -4.23 -5.32
C SER A 78 10.06 -2.93 -4.69
N TYR A 79 10.94 -2.32 -3.92
CA TYR A 79 10.66 -1.10 -3.19
C TYR A 79 11.64 -0.03 -3.66
N GLY A 80 11.12 1.14 -4.01
CA GLY A 80 11.93 2.24 -4.49
C GLY A 80 12.23 2.17 -5.99
N MET A 81 13.04 3.10 -6.44
CA MET A 81 13.41 3.28 -7.84
C MET A 81 14.85 2.85 -8.14
N GLY A 82 15.61 2.47 -7.12
CA GLY A 82 17.05 2.28 -7.24
C GLY A 82 17.82 3.59 -7.25
N ILE A 83 17.19 4.70 -6.86
CA ILE A 83 17.82 6.02 -6.76
C ILE A 83 17.80 6.43 -5.29
N GLU A 84 18.96 6.45 -4.67
CA GLU A 84 19.08 6.68 -3.23
C GLU A 84 18.39 7.96 -2.75
N GLU A 85 18.50 9.05 -3.52
CA GLU A 85 17.88 10.32 -3.16
C GLU A 85 16.37 10.23 -2.97
N HIS A 86 15.72 9.27 -3.64
CA HIS A 86 14.26 9.16 -3.66
C HIS A 86 13.72 7.95 -2.89
N ASP A 87 14.59 7.04 -2.45
CA ASP A 87 14.14 5.76 -1.92
C ASP A 87 13.94 5.75 -0.39
N HIS A 88 14.18 6.88 0.29
CA HIS A 88 14.06 6.99 1.76
C HIS A 88 12.70 7.50 2.24
N GLU A 89 11.80 7.81 1.33
CA GLU A 89 10.49 8.37 1.69
C GLU A 89 9.34 7.37 1.66
N GLY A 90 9.61 6.12 1.29
CA GLY A 90 8.58 5.08 1.24
C GLY A 90 7.51 5.36 0.19
N ARG A 91 7.90 5.84 -0.99
CA ARG A 91 6.93 6.30 -2.01
C ARG A 91 6.64 5.29 -3.09
N ILE A 92 7.52 4.32 -3.33
CA ILE A 92 7.40 3.44 -4.49
C ILE A 92 7.41 1.98 -4.09
N ILE A 93 6.39 1.25 -4.54
CA ILE A 93 6.31 -0.20 -4.47
C ILE A 93 5.98 -0.67 -5.88
N THR A 94 6.72 -1.65 -6.38
CA THR A 94 6.46 -2.26 -7.67
C THR A 94 6.13 -3.74 -7.49
N LEU A 95 4.96 -4.15 -7.98
CA LEU A 95 4.54 -5.55 -8.00
C LEU A 95 4.64 -6.06 -9.42
N GLU A 96 5.35 -7.18 -9.61
CA GLU A 96 5.52 -7.81 -10.91
C GLU A 96 4.52 -8.92 -11.10
N TYR A 97 3.80 -8.90 -12.22
CA TYR A 97 2.89 -9.94 -12.65
C TYR A 97 3.28 -10.43 -14.03
N GLU A 98 2.68 -11.54 -14.47
CA GLU A 98 3.02 -12.15 -15.76
C GLU A 98 2.82 -11.20 -16.94
N ASP A 99 1.73 -10.43 -16.92
CA ASP A 99 1.32 -9.57 -18.04
C ASP A 99 1.56 -8.08 -17.81
N PHE A 100 1.89 -7.66 -16.58
CA PHE A 100 2.04 -6.23 -16.27
C PHE A 100 2.82 -6.01 -14.97
N TYR A 101 3.18 -4.75 -14.77
CA TYR A 101 3.73 -4.26 -13.50
C TYR A 101 2.75 -3.26 -12.90
N LEU A 102 2.54 -3.35 -11.59
CA LEU A 102 1.79 -2.35 -10.82
C LEU A 102 2.79 -1.52 -10.02
N VAL A 103 2.79 -0.21 -10.25
CA VAL A 103 3.73 0.72 -9.59
C VAL A 103 2.96 1.75 -8.78
#